data_f8493ea289f3d0e5c86b2e7f55c5680e
#
_entry.id   f8493ea289f3d0e5c86b2e7f55c5680e
#
_cell.length_a   1.000
_cell.length_b   1.000
_cell.length_c   1.000
_cell.angle_alpha   90.00
_cell.angle_beta   90.00
_cell.angle_gamma   90.00
#
_symmetry.space_group_name_H-M   'P 1'
#
loop_
_entity.id
_entity.type
_entity.pdbx_description
1 polymer ?
#
loop_
_entity_poly.entity_id
_entity_poly.type
_entity_poly.pdbx_seq_one_letter_code
_entity_poly.pdbx_strand_id
1 'polypeptide(L)'
;MKKRVGILTSGGDCPGLNATIRGVAKALYARFGENVEIVGILNGYHGLITGDYKEMTEDDFRGILTLGGTILGTKRTPFKLMRVVEEDKIDKVAAMKKTYKDAKLDCLLCLGGNGTHKTANLLSQEGLNIIGLPKTIDNDIYGTDVTFGFHTAVDIATDVIDRIHTTAGSHSRVMCIEIMGNKAGWLTLYSGIAGGADIILLPEQPYDIDRVCEAVERRAKRGSNFSIIAVAEGAMNVDEAKLKRKEWTAKRAEAGYTTATNRIAAAVQKKTGMETRVCIPGHMQRGGSPSAYDRVLATQFGSYAAKLVEIERYGVTVALVNGHVTANRLEDIAGKTRNVPEGCELLTVARRMGVSLG
;
A
#
# COMPACT_ATOMS: atom_id res chain seq x y z
N MET A 1 13.94 -35.03 -5.02
CA MET A 1 13.56 -34.33 -3.77
C MET A 1 12.42 -33.39 -4.09
N LYS A 2 11.40 -33.27 -3.22
CA LYS A 2 10.32 -32.33 -3.41
C LYS A 2 10.85 -30.89 -3.19
N LYS A 3 10.42 -29.94 -4.03
CA LYS A 3 10.72 -28.52 -3.88
C LYS A 3 9.87 -27.94 -2.73
N ARG A 4 10.49 -27.35 -1.70
CA ARG A 4 9.77 -26.74 -0.56
C ARG A 4 9.78 -25.22 -0.66
N VAL A 5 8.60 -24.62 -0.84
CA VAL A 5 8.41 -23.20 -1.09
C VAL A 5 7.71 -22.55 0.09
N GLY A 6 8.41 -21.67 0.78
CA GLY A 6 7.83 -20.86 1.85
C GLY A 6 7.05 -19.65 1.30
N ILE A 7 5.95 -19.29 1.93
CA ILE A 7 5.17 -18.07 1.62
C ILE A 7 4.90 -17.33 2.91
N LEU A 8 5.17 -16.03 2.95
CA LEU A 8 4.76 -15.14 4.04
C LEU A 8 4.08 -13.87 3.53
N THR A 9 3.21 -13.31 4.37
CA THR A 9 2.59 -12.00 4.17
C THR A 9 3.02 -11.07 5.30
N SER A 10 3.53 -9.88 4.98
CA SER A 10 4.08 -8.98 6.00
C SER A 10 3.66 -7.53 5.79
N GLY A 11 3.54 -6.79 6.89
CA GLY A 11 3.09 -5.41 6.92
C GLY A 11 1.57 -5.27 6.97
N GLY A 12 1.03 -4.10 6.60
CA GLY A 12 -0.43 -3.91 6.52
C GLY A 12 -1.03 -4.83 5.45
N ASP A 13 -2.17 -5.41 5.73
CA ASP A 13 -2.92 -6.21 4.77
C ASP A 13 -3.54 -5.36 3.66
N CYS A 14 -3.95 -5.99 2.60
CA CYS A 14 -4.77 -5.40 1.54
C CYS A 14 -5.54 -6.48 0.79
N PRO A 15 -6.61 -6.12 0.06
CA PRO A 15 -7.28 -7.03 -0.85
C PRO A 15 -6.32 -7.54 -1.93
N GLY A 16 -6.35 -8.85 -2.22
CA GLY A 16 -5.47 -9.49 -3.21
C GLY A 16 -4.37 -10.38 -2.64
N LEU A 17 -4.05 -10.31 -1.34
CA LEU A 17 -3.06 -11.20 -0.71
C LEU A 17 -3.40 -12.68 -0.92
N ASN A 18 -4.62 -13.08 -0.57
CA ASN A 18 -5.06 -14.46 -0.74
C ASN A 18 -5.15 -14.88 -2.22
N ALA A 19 -5.54 -13.97 -3.11
CA ALA A 19 -5.53 -14.22 -4.55
C ALA A 19 -4.11 -14.49 -5.06
N THR A 20 -3.11 -13.75 -4.55
CA THR A 20 -1.70 -13.95 -4.89
C THR A 20 -1.19 -15.29 -4.36
N ILE A 21 -1.45 -15.61 -3.08
CA ILE A 21 -1.10 -16.89 -2.46
C ILE A 21 -1.68 -18.07 -3.29
N ARG A 22 -2.96 -17.97 -3.67
CA ARG A 22 -3.63 -18.94 -4.52
C ARG A 22 -2.97 -19.04 -5.91
N GLY A 23 -2.63 -17.90 -6.52
CA GLY A 23 -1.96 -17.84 -7.80
C GLY A 23 -0.59 -18.57 -7.79
N VAL A 24 0.20 -18.33 -6.74
CA VAL A 24 1.46 -19.04 -6.48
C VAL A 24 1.21 -20.54 -6.36
N ALA A 25 0.32 -20.94 -5.45
CA ALA A 25 0.08 -22.34 -5.16
C ALA A 25 -0.39 -23.14 -6.40
N LYS A 26 -1.42 -22.62 -7.08
CA LYS A 26 -1.94 -23.27 -8.29
C LYS A 26 -0.89 -23.38 -9.40
N ALA A 27 -0.07 -22.35 -9.59
CA ALA A 27 0.97 -22.39 -10.59
C ALA A 27 2.12 -23.35 -10.22
N LEU A 28 2.48 -23.44 -8.94
CA LEU A 28 3.47 -24.42 -8.46
C LEU A 28 2.97 -25.85 -8.62
N TYR A 29 1.73 -26.16 -8.20
CA TYR A 29 1.16 -27.50 -8.39
C TYR A 29 1.02 -27.86 -9.88
N ALA A 30 0.63 -26.93 -10.73
CA ALA A 30 0.55 -27.16 -12.18
C ALA A 30 1.93 -27.47 -12.81
N ARG A 31 3.04 -26.93 -12.25
CA ARG A 31 4.40 -27.12 -12.77
C ARG A 31 5.10 -28.34 -12.19
N PHE A 32 4.93 -28.59 -10.90
CA PHE A 32 5.71 -29.60 -10.16
C PHE A 32 4.86 -30.82 -9.73
N GLY A 33 3.51 -30.73 -9.83
CA GLY A 33 2.60 -31.77 -9.33
C GLY A 33 2.86 -32.09 -7.86
N GLU A 34 3.02 -33.36 -7.56
CA GLU A 34 3.33 -33.87 -6.22
C GLU A 34 4.78 -33.59 -5.75
N ASN A 35 5.63 -33.03 -6.65
CA ASN A 35 7.02 -32.71 -6.34
C ASN A 35 7.21 -31.31 -5.73
N VAL A 36 6.16 -30.67 -5.26
CA VAL A 36 6.24 -29.42 -4.51
C VAL A 36 5.48 -29.51 -3.18
N GLU A 37 6.04 -28.89 -2.17
CA GLU A 37 5.41 -28.67 -0.87
C GLU A 37 5.39 -27.18 -0.58
N ILE A 38 4.26 -26.67 -0.12
CA ILE A 38 4.09 -25.25 0.23
C ILE A 38 4.02 -25.12 1.75
N VAL A 39 4.84 -24.21 2.29
CA VAL A 39 4.93 -23.91 3.71
C VAL A 39 4.45 -22.48 3.96
N GLY A 40 3.35 -22.32 4.68
CA GLY A 40 2.84 -21.02 5.11
C GLY A 40 3.56 -20.55 6.37
N ILE A 41 4.31 -19.46 6.30
CA ILE A 41 4.90 -18.81 7.48
C ILE A 41 3.84 -17.91 8.09
N LEU A 42 3.44 -18.17 9.34
CA LEU A 42 2.36 -17.45 10.00
C LEU A 42 2.83 -16.09 10.54
N ASN A 43 1.95 -15.09 10.49
CA ASN A 43 2.26 -13.75 11.01
C ASN A 43 3.51 -13.07 10.42
N GLY A 44 3.85 -13.39 9.17
CA GLY A 44 4.93 -12.76 8.42
C GLY A 44 6.34 -13.01 8.99
N TYR A 45 7.19 -11.98 9.00
CA TYR A 45 8.55 -12.14 9.55
C TYR A 45 8.57 -12.49 11.03
N HIS A 46 7.52 -12.19 11.78
CA HIS A 46 7.44 -12.61 13.18
C HIS A 46 7.46 -14.14 13.27
N GLY A 47 6.62 -14.83 12.50
CA GLY A 47 6.62 -16.29 12.47
C GLY A 47 7.93 -16.88 11.94
N LEU A 48 8.58 -16.22 10.99
CA LEU A 48 9.91 -16.64 10.54
C LEU A 48 10.98 -16.51 11.65
N ILE A 49 10.84 -15.51 12.54
CA ILE A 49 11.72 -15.35 13.72
C ILE A 49 11.41 -16.40 14.79
N THR A 50 10.15 -16.68 15.05
CA THR A 50 9.71 -17.57 16.14
C THR A 50 9.62 -19.05 15.74
N GLY A 51 9.77 -19.37 14.47
CA GLY A 51 9.62 -20.75 13.97
C GLY A 51 8.14 -21.16 13.82
N ASP A 52 7.23 -20.21 13.61
CA ASP A 52 5.79 -20.45 13.49
C ASP A 52 5.39 -20.58 12.01
N TYR A 53 5.22 -21.82 11.57
CA TYR A 53 4.84 -22.16 10.19
C TYR A 53 3.99 -23.42 10.14
N LYS A 54 3.25 -23.60 9.05
CA LYS A 54 2.47 -24.80 8.78
C LYS A 54 2.71 -25.34 7.37
N GLU A 55 2.65 -26.63 7.20
CA GLU A 55 2.54 -27.24 5.87
C GLU A 55 1.14 -26.99 5.33
N MET A 56 1.05 -26.60 4.07
CA MET A 56 -0.22 -26.28 3.42
C MET A 56 -0.57 -27.33 2.39
N THR A 57 -1.84 -27.65 2.32
CA THR A 57 -2.42 -28.58 1.35
C THR A 57 -3.14 -27.83 0.24
N GLU A 58 -3.51 -28.50 -0.85
CA GLU A 58 -4.29 -27.88 -1.92
C GLU A 58 -5.62 -27.32 -1.44
N ASP A 59 -6.21 -27.92 -0.40
CA ASP A 59 -7.49 -27.47 0.18
C ASP A 59 -7.38 -26.10 0.87
N ASP A 60 -6.22 -25.76 1.45
CA ASP A 60 -5.97 -24.44 2.04
C ASP A 60 -6.10 -23.28 1.02
N PHE A 61 -5.97 -23.58 -0.27
CA PHE A 61 -6.02 -22.59 -1.36
C PHE A 61 -7.37 -22.54 -2.08
N ARG A 62 -8.34 -23.36 -1.66
CA ARG A 62 -9.70 -23.34 -2.24
C ARG A 62 -10.52 -22.19 -1.68
N GLY A 63 -11.30 -21.54 -2.53
CA GLY A 63 -12.22 -20.47 -2.11
C GLY A 63 -11.59 -19.13 -1.71
N ILE A 64 -10.25 -19.02 -1.66
CA ILE A 64 -9.58 -17.83 -1.15
C ILE A 64 -9.39 -16.68 -2.18
N LEU A 65 -9.75 -16.89 -3.46
CA LEU A 65 -9.58 -15.87 -4.52
C LEU A 65 -10.26 -14.54 -4.18
N THR A 66 -11.45 -14.61 -3.61
CA THR A 66 -12.28 -13.45 -3.30
C THR A 66 -12.19 -13.01 -1.84
N LEU A 67 -11.42 -13.75 -1.04
CA LEU A 67 -11.28 -13.48 0.38
C LEU A 67 -10.30 -12.34 0.63
N GLY A 68 -10.75 -11.30 1.33
CA GLY A 68 -9.89 -10.21 1.80
C GLY A 68 -8.98 -10.62 2.96
N GLY A 69 -8.08 -9.72 3.36
CA GLY A 69 -7.09 -10.02 4.39
C GLY A 69 -6.07 -11.07 3.95
N THR A 70 -5.57 -11.88 4.88
CA THR A 70 -4.59 -12.95 4.61
C THR A 70 -4.83 -14.18 5.47
N ILE A 71 -4.85 -15.37 4.84
CA ILE A 71 -4.98 -16.66 5.54
C ILE A 71 -3.75 -17.02 6.38
N LEU A 72 -2.60 -16.36 6.14
CA LEU A 72 -1.35 -16.58 6.88
C LEU A 72 -1.20 -15.63 8.08
N GLY A 73 -2.11 -14.65 8.23
CA GLY A 73 -1.94 -13.60 9.20
C GLY A 73 -0.77 -12.65 8.86
N THR A 74 -0.71 -11.52 9.52
CA THR A 74 0.38 -10.57 9.34
C THR A 74 0.68 -9.84 10.66
N LYS A 75 1.95 -9.65 10.95
CA LYS A 75 2.42 -8.85 12.08
C LYS A 75 3.46 -7.85 11.59
N ARG A 76 3.39 -6.63 12.08
CA ARG A 76 4.35 -5.59 11.69
C ARG A 76 5.66 -5.78 12.45
N THR A 77 6.74 -6.09 11.74
CA THR A 77 8.11 -6.16 12.26
C THR A 77 8.94 -5.10 11.53
N PRO A 78 9.27 -3.96 12.17
CA PRO A 78 9.95 -2.85 11.51
C PRO A 78 11.35 -3.24 11.05
N PHE A 79 11.70 -2.93 9.80
CA PHE A 79 13.03 -3.23 9.23
C PHE A 79 14.19 -2.69 10.10
N LYS A 80 14.05 -1.48 10.65
CA LYS A 80 15.07 -0.87 11.51
C LYS A 80 15.45 -1.69 12.73
N LEU A 81 14.56 -2.61 13.17
CA LEU A 81 14.77 -3.48 14.32
C LEU A 81 15.31 -4.86 13.94
N MET A 82 15.46 -5.18 12.67
CA MET A 82 15.87 -6.53 12.22
C MET A 82 17.28 -6.92 12.66
N ARG A 83 18.20 -5.95 12.75
CA ARG A 83 19.58 -6.17 13.25
C ARG A 83 19.78 -5.67 14.68
N VAL A 84 18.70 -5.30 15.38
CA VAL A 84 18.75 -4.85 16.78
C VAL A 84 18.35 -6.01 17.67
N VAL A 85 19.27 -6.38 18.56
CA VAL A 85 18.97 -7.32 19.65
C VAL A 85 18.27 -6.51 20.76
N GLU A 86 17.04 -6.86 21.04
CA GLU A 86 16.21 -6.22 22.05
C GLU A 86 16.31 -6.98 23.40
N GLU A 87 15.47 -6.70 24.37
CA GLU A 87 15.47 -7.33 25.70
C GLU A 87 15.28 -8.86 25.64
N ASP A 88 14.64 -9.36 24.59
CA ASP A 88 14.45 -10.79 24.31
C ASP A 88 15.75 -11.52 23.93
N LYS A 89 16.85 -10.78 23.71
CA LYS A 89 18.18 -11.27 23.31
C LYS A 89 18.19 -12.09 22.00
N ILE A 90 17.17 -11.92 21.16
CA ILE A 90 17.06 -12.66 19.90
C ILE A 90 17.83 -11.94 18.77
N ASP A 91 18.78 -12.62 18.15
CA ASP A 91 19.27 -12.24 16.82
C ASP A 91 18.23 -12.67 15.78
N LYS A 92 17.41 -11.69 15.36
CA LYS A 92 16.28 -11.95 14.47
C LYS A 92 16.73 -12.49 13.11
N VAL A 93 17.88 -12.05 12.59
CA VAL A 93 18.40 -12.54 11.30
C VAL A 93 18.84 -13.98 11.41
N ALA A 94 19.59 -14.32 12.46
CA ALA A 94 19.99 -15.71 12.73
C ALA A 94 18.78 -16.60 12.97
N ALA A 95 17.77 -16.13 13.71
CA ALA A 95 16.53 -16.87 13.97
C ALA A 95 15.75 -17.14 12.66
N MET A 96 15.61 -16.14 11.78
CA MET A 96 14.95 -16.32 10.47
C MET A 96 15.71 -17.34 9.58
N LYS A 97 17.04 -17.28 9.56
CA LYS A 97 17.88 -18.26 8.84
C LYS A 97 17.73 -19.67 9.41
N LYS A 98 17.64 -19.79 10.75
CA LYS A 98 17.38 -21.05 11.42
C LYS A 98 16.04 -21.64 11.01
N THR A 99 14.96 -20.88 11.07
CA THR A 99 13.62 -21.34 10.69
C THR A 99 13.57 -21.72 9.21
N TYR A 100 14.20 -20.96 8.31
CA TYR A 100 14.31 -21.29 6.88
C TYR A 100 14.95 -22.69 6.69
N LYS A 101 16.00 -22.98 7.46
CA LYS A 101 16.74 -24.25 7.43
C LYS A 101 15.95 -25.40 8.05
N ASP A 102 15.35 -25.17 9.22
CA ASP A 102 14.55 -26.18 9.93
C ASP A 102 13.30 -26.59 9.13
N ALA A 103 12.65 -25.63 8.49
CA ALA A 103 11.54 -25.87 7.56
C ALA A 103 11.99 -26.44 6.20
N LYS A 104 13.30 -26.62 6.01
CA LYS A 104 13.92 -27.16 4.77
C LYS A 104 13.46 -26.42 3.51
N LEU A 105 13.35 -25.08 3.57
CA LEU A 105 12.88 -24.29 2.43
C LEU A 105 13.95 -24.21 1.35
N ASP A 106 13.57 -24.43 0.10
CA ASP A 106 14.40 -24.15 -1.09
C ASP A 106 14.34 -22.67 -1.46
N CYS A 107 13.21 -22.01 -1.20
CA CYS A 107 13.04 -20.57 -1.37
C CYS A 107 11.90 -20.03 -0.50
N LEU A 108 11.86 -18.69 -0.33
CA LEU A 108 10.84 -17.98 0.42
C LEU A 108 10.25 -16.83 -0.40
N LEU A 109 8.93 -16.83 -0.56
CA LEU A 109 8.16 -15.78 -1.22
C LEU A 109 7.66 -14.80 -0.18
N CYS A 110 8.05 -13.51 -0.31
CA CYS A 110 7.74 -12.44 0.63
C CYS A 110 6.74 -11.45 0.02
N LEU A 111 5.48 -11.54 0.43
CA LEU A 111 4.40 -10.65 -0.02
C LEU A 111 4.32 -9.45 0.91
N GLY A 112 4.64 -8.25 0.41
CA GLY A 112 4.57 -7.07 1.27
C GLY A 112 4.97 -5.75 0.64
N GLY A 113 4.96 -4.69 1.46
CA GLY A 113 5.30 -3.34 1.08
C GLY A 113 6.81 -3.04 1.16
N ASN A 114 7.18 -1.75 1.13
CA ASN A 114 8.58 -1.30 1.16
C ASN A 114 9.40 -1.86 2.33
N GLY A 115 8.82 -1.93 3.54
CA GLY A 115 9.48 -2.52 4.70
C GLY A 115 9.79 -4.01 4.50
N THR A 116 8.85 -4.74 3.92
CA THR A 116 9.00 -6.16 3.61
C THR A 116 10.10 -6.39 2.57
N HIS A 117 10.16 -5.58 1.52
CA HIS A 117 11.21 -5.68 0.49
C HIS A 117 12.61 -5.36 1.04
N LYS A 118 12.73 -4.45 2.01
CA LYS A 118 14.01 -4.21 2.72
C LYS A 118 14.48 -5.45 3.48
N THR A 119 13.59 -6.11 4.19
CA THR A 119 13.92 -7.34 4.92
C THR A 119 14.16 -8.51 3.94
N ALA A 120 13.39 -8.61 2.86
CA ALA A 120 13.61 -9.59 1.79
C ALA A 120 15.00 -9.44 1.17
N ASN A 121 15.42 -8.20 0.86
CA ASN A 121 16.76 -7.93 0.36
C ASN A 121 17.85 -8.28 1.38
N LEU A 122 17.64 -7.94 2.66
CA LEU A 122 18.55 -8.32 3.73
C LEU A 122 18.76 -9.85 3.77
N LEU A 123 17.67 -10.63 3.77
CA LEU A 123 17.75 -12.10 3.80
C LEU A 123 18.39 -12.67 2.53
N SER A 124 18.15 -12.06 1.37
CA SER A 124 18.82 -12.41 0.12
C SER A 124 20.33 -12.20 0.20
N GLN A 125 20.77 -11.07 0.76
CA GLN A 125 22.19 -10.79 1.02
C GLN A 125 22.81 -11.73 2.06
N GLU A 126 22.00 -12.30 2.97
CA GLU A 126 22.40 -13.33 3.92
C GLU A 126 22.43 -14.74 3.31
N GLY A 127 22.23 -14.86 2.00
CA GLY A 127 22.35 -16.10 1.24
C GLY A 127 21.09 -16.94 1.15
N LEU A 128 19.91 -16.40 1.48
CA LEU A 128 18.65 -17.10 1.30
C LEU A 128 18.04 -16.83 -0.09
N ASN A 129 17.37 -17.84 -0.65
CA ASN A 129 16.66 -17.75 -1.91
C ASN A 129 15.31 -17.02 -1.69
N ILE A 130 15.24 -15.75 -2.04
CA ILE A 130 14.09 -14.88 -1.78
C ILE A 130 13.47 -14.36 -3.08
N ILE A 131 12.13 -14.37 -3.15
CA ILE A 131 11.34 -13.71 -4.17
C ILE A 131 10.36 -12.75 -3.49
N GLY A 132 10.39 -11.46 -3.84
CA GLY A 132 9.44 -10.45 -3.39
C GLY A 132 8.21 -10.40 -4.29
N LEU A 133 7.04 -10.04 -3.70
CA LEU A 133 5.82 -9.70 -4.45
C LEU A 133 5.27 -8.38 -3.91
N PRO A 134 5.03 -7.38 -4.77
CA PRO A 134 4.72 -6.02 -4.35
C PRO A 134 3.25 -5.89 -3.93
N LYS A 135 3.03 -5.86 -2.63
CA LYS A 135 1.74 -5.78 -1.95
C LYS A 135 1.64 -4.46 -1.18
N THR A 136 0.80 -3.54 -1.63
CA THR A 136 0.42 -2.35 -0.86
C THR A 136 -0.73 -1.62 -1.55
N ILE A 137 -1.58 -0.95 -0.78
CA ILE A 137 -2.58 -0.02 -1.30
C ILE A 137 -1.97 1.33 -1.69
N ASP A 138 -0.76 1.63 -1.23
CA ASP A 138 -0.10 2.94 -1.40
C ASP A 138 0.51 3.11 -2.81
N ASN A 139 0.66 2.02 -3.57
CA ASN A 139 1.29 1.97 -4.90
C ASN A 139 2.70 2.60 -4.93
N ASP A 140 3.44 2.46 -3.84
CA ASP A 140 4.68 3.16 -3.55
C ASP A 140 5.96 2.29 -3.74
N ILE A 141 5.83 1.07 -4.26
CA ILE A 141 6.99 0.20 -4.53
C ILE A 141 7.69 0.66 -5.80
N TYR A 142 8.97 0.96 -5.67
CA TYR A 142 9.79 1.38 -6.80
C TYR A 142 9.98 0.24 -7.82
N GLY A 143 9.97 0.58 -9.11
CA GLY A 143 10.24 -0.36 -10.20
C GLY A 143 9.04 -1.21 -10.64
N THR A 144 7.84 -0.94 -10.14
CA THR A 144 6.60 -1.50 -10.68
C THR A 144 5.58 -0.41 -10.95
N ASP A 145 4.79 -0.55 -11.99
CA ASP A 145 3.74 0.42 -12.36
C ASP A 145 2.57 0.36 -11.38
N VAL A 146 2.27 -0.84 -10.86
CA VAL A 146 1.15 -1.07 -9.96
C VAL A 146 1.46 -2.18 -8.95
N THR A 147 0.86 -2.05 -7.77
CA THR A 147 0.89 -3.05 -6.70
C THR A 147 -0.51 -3.62 -6.48
N PHE A 148 -0.63 -4.92 -6.19
CA PHE A 148 -1.96 -5.48 -5.91
C PHE A 148 -2.50 -4.97 -4.57
N GLY A 149 -3.81 -4.73 -4.55
CA GLY A 149 -4.53 -4.05 -3.48
C GLY A 149 -4.77 -2.57 -3.72
N PHE A 150 -4.02 -1.94 -4.62
CA PHE A 150 -4.15 -0.52 -4.94
C PHE A 150 -5.48 -0.19 -5.60
N HIS A 151 -5.87 -0.90 -6.67
CA HIS A 151 -7.11 -0.60 -7.39
C HIS A 151 -8.36 -0.85 -6.54
N THR A 152 -8.37 -1.89 -5.72
CA THR A 152 -9.47 -2.10 -4.76
C THR A 152 -9.57 -0.94 -3.76
N ALA A 153 -8.45 -0.43 -3.28
CA ALA A 153 -8.44 0.72 -2.38
C ALA A 153 -8.90 2.01 -3.10
N VAL A 154 -8.56 2.17 -4.40
CA VAL A 154 -9.09 3.27 -5.24
C VAL A 154 -10.61 3.18 -5.33
N ASP A 155 -11.16 1.98 -5.63
CA ASP A 155 -12.61 1.77 -5.74
C ASP A 155 -13.32 2.11 -4.43
N ILE A 156 -12.78 1.67 -3.28
CA ILE A 156 -13.34 1.96 -1.96
C ILE A 156 -13.28 3.46 -1.64
N ALA A 157 -12.14 4.10 -1.90
CA ALA A 157 -11.98 5.53 -1.64
C ALA A 157 -12.89 6.37 -2.56
N THR A 158 -13.09 5.94 -3.81
CA THR A 158 -14.01 6.57 -4.77
C THR A 158 -15.46 6.43 -4.31
N ASP A 159 -15.89 5.22 -3.86
CA ASP A 159 -17.25 5.02 -3.31
C ASP A 159 -17.52 5.93 -2.10
N VAL A 160 -16.53 6.15 -1.24
CA VAL A 160 -16.64 7.13 -0.15
C VAL A 160 -16.85 8.53 -0.67
N ILE A 161 -16.07 8.97 -1.66
CA ILE A 161 -16.20 10.31 -2.27
C ILE A 161 -17.58 10.47 -2.90
N ASP A 162 -18.06 9.49 -3.66
CA ASP A 162 -19.37 9.51 -4.33
C ASP A 162 -20.52 9.65 -3.32
N ARG A 163 -20.46 8.91 -2.22
CA ARG A 163 -21.46 9.01 -1.12
C ARG A 163 -21.43 10.39 -0.48
N ILE A 164 -20.26 10.96 -0.27
CA ILE A 164 -20.09 12.29 0.32
C ILE A 164 -20.58 13.39 -0.62
N HIS A 165 -20.45 13.26 -1.94
CA HIS A 165 -20.97 14.23 -2.91
C HIS A 165 -22.44 14.56 -2.69
N THR A 166 -23.29 13.56 -2.51
CA THR A 166 -24.74 13.75 -2.38
C THR A 166 -25.10 14.52 -1.11
N THR A 167 -24.45 14.20 0.01
CA THR A 167 -24.70 14.93 1.27
C THR A 167 -24.07 16.31 1.28
N ALA A 168 -22.90 16.50 0.65
CA ALA A 168 -22.23 17.79 0.49
C ALA A 168 -23.13 18.79 -0.25
N GLY A 169 -23.72 18.35 -1.37
CA GLY A 169 -24.65 19.15 -2.17
C GLY A 169 -25.94 19.48 -1.41
N SER A 170 -26.53 18.51 -0.69
CA SER A 170 -27.74 18.72 0.07
C SER A 170 -27.61 19.74 1.20
N HIS A 171 -26.42 19.85 1.79
CA HIS A 171 -26.16 20.72 2.95
C HIS A 171 -25.31 21.95 2.63
N SER A 172 -24.92 22.16 1.38
CA SER A 172 -24.06 23.27 0.96
C SER A 172 -22.76 23.36 1.76
N ARG A 173 -22.03 22.21 1.89
CA ARG A 173 -20.86 22.08 2.76
C ARG A 173 -19.57 21.88 1.96
N VAL A 174 -18.46 22.27 2.57
CA VAL A 174 -17.13 21.79 2.16
C VAL A 174 -16.85 20.47 2.88
N MET A 175 -16.50 19.43 2.13
CA MET A 175 -16.18 18.12 2.68
C MET A 175 -14.72 17.78 2.44
N CYS A 176 -13.96 17.57 3.52
CA CYS A 176 -12.57 17.13 3.49
C CYS A 176 -12.54 15.62 3.75
N ILE A 177 -12.04 14.84 2.78
CA ILE A 177 -12.01 13.37 2.84
C ILE A 177 -10.56 12.93 2.94
N GLU A 178 -10.21 12.22 4.04
CA GLU A 178 -8.86 11.69 4.22
C GLU A 178 -8.68 10.38 3.48
N ILE A 179 -7.67 10.34 2.65
CA ILE A 179 -7.30 9.16 1.85
C ILE A 179 -5.95 8.62 2.34
N MET A 180 -5.86 7.31 2.53
CA MET A 180 -4.61 6.63 2.88
C MET A 180 -3.57 6.77 1.75
N GLY A 181 -2.37 6.28 1.96
CA GLY A 181 -1.26 6.32 1.00
C GLY A 181 0.09 6.62 1.65
N ASN A 182 0.11 6.79 2.96
CA ASN A 182 1.30 7.06 3.78
C ASN A 182 2.10 8.29 3.27
N LYS A 183 3.15 8.06 2.46
CA LYS A 183 4.03 9.13 1.92
C LYS A 183 3.83 9.35 0.42
N ALA A 184 3.00 8.56 -0.23
CA ALA A 184 2.75 8.62 -1.66
C ALA A 184 1.29 9.01 -1.94
N GLY A 185 1.11 9.94 -2.84
CA GLY A 185 -0.20 10.52 -3.18
C GLY A 185 -0.99 9.72 -4.22
N TRP A 186 -0.51 8.55 -4.65
CA TRP A 186 -1.15 7.80 -5.73
C TRP A 186 -2.62 7.48 -5.47
N LEU A 187 -2.93 6.97 -4.27
CA LEU A 187 -4.30 6.60 -3.92
C LEU A 187 -5.22 7.82 -3.93
N THR A 188 -4.76 8.92 -3.34
CA THR A 188 -5.52 10.19 -3.30
C THR A 188 -5.70 10.80 -4.69
N LEU A 189 -4.66 10.75 -5.53
CA LEU A 189 -4.74 11.29 -6.90
C LEU A 189 -5.76 10.51 -7.75
N TYR A 190 -5.68 9.17 -7.72
CA TYR A 190 -6.59 8.32 -8.48
C TYR A 190 -8.03 8.45 -7.99
N SER A 191 -8.26 8.28 -6.70
CA SER A 191 -9.62 8.37 -6.14
C SER A 191 -10.21 9.77 -6.19
N GLY A 192 -9.37 10.81 -6.03
CA GLY A 192 -9.80 12.21 -6.16
C GLY A 192 -10.25 12.55 -7.57
N ILE A 193 -9.53 12.09 -8.60
CA ILE A 193 -9.95 12.28 -10.00
C ILE A 193 -11.20 11.43 -10.29
N ALA A 194 -11.21 10.16 -9.90
CA ALA A 194 -12.32 9.24 -10.17
C ALA A 194 -13.62 9.70 -9.48
N GLY A 195 -13.54 10.18 -8.23
CA GLY A 195 -14.67 10.68 -7.46
C GLY A 195 -14.99 12.17 -7.70
N GLY A 196 -14.31 12.84 -8.66
CA GLY A 196 -14.61 14.23 -9.00
C GLY A 196 -14.31 15.24 -7.91
N ALA A 197 -13.25 15.05 -7.12
CA ALA A 197 -12.83 16.02 -6.13
C ALA A 197 -12.41 17.35 -6.78
N ASP A 198 -12.80 18.45 -6.18
CA ASP A 198 -12.49 19.80 -6.65
C ASP A 198 -11.08 20.25 -6.28
N ILE A 199 -10.58 19.70 -5.19
CA ILE A 199 -9.23 19.97 -4.67
C ILE A 199 -8.62 18.62 -4.27
N ILE A 200 -7.37 18.36 -4.68
CA ILE A 200 -6.61 17.15 -4.35
C ILE A 200 -5.28 17.56 -3.74
N LEU A 201 -5.03 17.15 -2.48
CA LEU A 201 -3.83 17.54 -1.74
C LEU A 201 -2.94 16.31 -1.51
N LEU A 202 -1.71 16.37 -2.03
CA LEU A 202 -0.76 15.25 -2.08
C LEU A 202 0.45 15.50 -1.18
N PRO A 203 1.11 14.44 -0.67
CA PRO A 203 2.35 14.59 0.10
C PRO A 203 3.50 15.17 -0.72
N GLU A 204 3.52 14.91 -2.03
CA GLU A 204 4.59 15.33 -2.95
C GLU A 204 4.48 16.81 -3.35
N GLN A 205 3.31 17.41 -3.17
CA GLN A 205 3.05 18.81 -3.48
C GLN A 205 2.56 19.52 -2.22
N PRO A 206 3.44 20.18 -1.46
CA PRO A 206 3.07 20.92 -0.25
C PRO A 206 2.04 22.00 -0.58
N TYR A 207 0.90 21.95 0.09
CA TYR A 207 -0.20 22.87 -0.16
C TYR A 207 -0.03 24.21 0.55
N ASP A 208 -0.54 25.28 -0.07
CA ASP A 208 -0.78 26.57 0.54
C ASP A 208 -2.27 26.67 0.92
N ILE A 209 -2.54 26.88 2.20
CA ILE A 209 -3.92 26.94 2.71
C ILE A 209 -4.71 28.13 2.13
N ASP A 210 -4.05 29.21 1.76
CA ASP A 210 -4.72 30.35 1.14
C ASP A 210 -5.20 30.00 -0.26
N ARG A 211 -4.39 29.30 -1.05
CA ARG A 211 -4.80 28.79 -2.37
C ARG A 211 -5.95 27.78 -2.29
N VAL A 212 -5.95 26.93 -1.26
CA VAL A 212 -7.06 26.01 -1.00
C VAL A 212 -8.35 26.78 -0.74
N CYS A 213 -8.32 27.80 0.14
CA CYS A 213 -9.47 28.66 0.43
C CYS A 213 -9.95 29.44 -0.80
N GLU A 214 -9.02 30.03 -1.57
CA GLU A 214 -9.35 30.72 -2.83
C GLU A 214 -10.04 29.79 -3.84
N ALA A 215 -9.63 28.52 -3.92
CA ALA A 215 -10.27 27.54 -4.80
C ALA A 215 -11.72 27.27 -4.36
N VAL A 216 -11.98 27.12 -3.06
CA VAL A 216 -13.32 26.96 -2.49
C VAL A 216 -14.18 28.19 -2.77
N GLU A 217 -13.68 29.40 -2.49
CA GLU A 217 -14.41 30.66 -2.72
C GLU A 217 -14.71 30.90 -4.22
N ARG A 218 -13.75 30.63 -5.09
CA ARG A 218 -13.93 30.76 -6.54
C ARG A 218 -15.05 29.86 -7.05
N ARG A 219 -15.18 28.64 -6.50
CA ARG A 219 -16.29 27.74 -6.82
C ARG A 219 -17.64 28.29 -6.33
N ALA A 220 -17.68 28.77 -5.08
CA ALA A 220 -18.88 29.38 -4.52
C ALA A 220 -19.32 30.60 -5.34
N LYS A 221 -18.40 31.48 -5.75
CA LYS A 221 -18.69 32.63 -6.64
C LYS A 221 -19.23 32.22 -8.01
N ARG A 222 -18.91 31.01 -8.49
CA ARG A 222 -19.44 30.43 -9.74
C ARG A 222 -20.77 29.70 -9.59
N GLY A 223 -21.36 29.71 -8.39
CA GLY A 223 -22.66 29.10 -8.09
C GLY A 223 -22.60 27.68 -7.57
N SER A 224 -21.41 27.11 -7.34
CA SER A 224 -21.30 25.81 -6.64
C SER A 224 -21.59 25.98 -5.16
N ASN A 225 -22.57 25.25 -4.66
CA ASN A 225 -22.95 25.33 -3.25
C ASN A 225 -22.13 24.42 -2.32
N PHE A 226 -21.25 23.56 -2.84
CA PHE A 226 -20.38 22.65 -2.07
C PHE A 226 -18.99 22.51 -2.72
N SER A 227 -18.05 21.94 -1.99
CA SER A 227 -16.74 21.53 -2.52
C SER A 227 -16.26 20.26 -1.85
N ILE A 228 -15.59 19.41 -2.62
CA ILE A 228 -14.94 18.17 -2.16
C ILE A 228 -13.42 18.35 -2.20
N ILE A 229 -12.77 18.14 -1.05
CA ILE A 229 -11.32 18.17 -0.90
C ILE A 229 -10.84 16.76 -0.56
N ALA A 230 -10.15 16.09 -1.48
CA ALA A 230 -9.46 14.84 -1.23
C ALA A 230 -8.07 15.14 -0.64
N VAL A 231 -7.81 14.65 0.56
CA VAL A 231 -6.60 14.95 1.33
C VAL A 231 -5.84 13.66 1.59
N ALA A 232 -4.62 13.54 1.08
CA ALA A 232 -3.75 12.43 1.47
C ALA A 232 -3.41 12.52 2.97
N GLU A 233 -3.40 11.38 3.67
CA GLU A 233 -3.02 11.34 5.11
C GLU A 233 -1.61 11.90 5.37
N GLY A 234 -0.74 11.83 4.37
CA GLY A 234 0.62 12.39 4.39
C GLY A 234 0.76 13.82 3.89
N ALA A 235 -0.35 14.51 3.55
CA ALA A 235 -0.31 15.87 3.03
C ALA A 235 0.33 16.85 4.05
N MET A 236 1.13 17.76 3.53
CA MET A 236 1.87 18.79 4.30
C MET A 236 1.63 20.15 3.69
N ASN A 237 1.61 21.20 4.53
CA ASN A 237 1.68 22.54 4.00
C ASN A 237 3.14 22.95 3.71
N VAL A 238 3.33 24.09 3.05
CA VAL A 238 4.65 24.61 2.67
C VAL A 238 5.61 24.80 3.84
N ASP A 239 5.13 25.05 5.06
CA ASP A 239 5.99 25.18 6.25
C ASP A 239 6.34 23.84 6.86
N GLU A 240 5.41 22.89 6.89
CA GLU A 240 5.67 21.52 7.33
C GLU A 240 6.67 20.80 6.42
N ALA A 241 6.65 21.07 5.13
CA ALA A 241 7.58 20.48 4.17
C ALA A 241 9.05 20.84 4.45
N LYS A 242 9.32 21.92 5.18
CA LYS A 242 10.65 22.35 5.63
C LYS A 242 11.15 21.56 6.85
N LEU A 243 10.28 20.75 7.50
CA LEU A 243 10.54 20.06 8.75
C LEU A 243 10.63 18.55 8.57
N LYS A 244 11.29 17.86 9.50
CA LYS A 244 11.23 16.41 9.56
C LYS A 244 9.84 15.95 10.02
N ARG A 245 9.42 14.74 9.57
CA ARG A 245 8.08 14.20 9.89
C ARG A 245 7.76 14.25 11.38
N LYS A 246 8.70 13.88 12.24
CA LYS A 246 8.51 13.89 13.71
C LYS A 246 8.20 15.30 14.23
N GLU A 247 8.87 16.31 13.68
CA GLU A 247 8.74 17.72 14.11
C GLU A 247 7.40 18.30 13.69
N TRP A 248 7.01 18.16 12.41
CA TRP A 248 5.73 18.72 11.97
C TRP A 248 4.53 17.96 12.55
N THR A 249 4.67 16.64 12.80
CA THR A 249 3.61 15.87 13.48
C THR A 249 3.42 16.35 14.92
N ALA A 250 4.51 16.62 15.65
CA ALA A 250 4.44 17.17 17.00
C ALA A 250 3.79 18.56 17.00
N LYS A 251 4.23 19.48 16.13
CA LYS A 251 3.64 20.83 16.01
C LYS A 251 2.15 20.79 15.66
N ARG A 252 1.74 19.85 14.81
CA ARG A 252 0.32 19.66 14.45
C ARG A 252 -0.49 19.20 15.66
N ALA A 253 0.04 18.28 16.46
CA ALA A 253 -0.59 17.80 17.68
C ALA A 253 -0.68 18.90 18.76
N GLU A 254 0.38 19.68 18.95
CA GLU A 254 0.40 20.85 19.85
C GLU A 254 -0.65 21.91 19.47
N ALA A 255 -0.91 22.07 18.17
CA ALA A 255 -1.98 22.92 17.65
C ALA A 255 -3.39 22.29 17.77
N GLY A 256 -3.52 21.11 18.36
CA GLY A 256 -4.80 20.43 18.60
C GLY A 256 -5.33 19.62 17.41
N TYR A 257 -4.50 19.35 16.39
CA TYR A 257 -4.93 18.57 15.22
C TYR A 257 -4.24 17.22 15.17
N THR A 258 -5.05 16.16 15.00
CA THR A 258 -4.54 14.78 14.85
C THR A 258 -4.09 14.49 13.42
N THR A 259 -4.73 15.11 12.41
CA THR A 259 -4.44 14.87 10.98
C THR A 259 -4.30 16.17 10.20
N ALA A 260 -3.75 16.09 8.98
CA ALA A 260 -3.74 17.20 8.03
C ALA A 260 -5.17 17.64 7.70
N THR A 261 -6.04 16.66 7.50
CA THR A 261 -7.43 16.86 7.09
C THR A 261 -8.21 17.68 8.11
N ASN A 262 -8.06 17.38 9.39
CA ASN A 262 -8.70 18.16 10.46
C ASN A 262 -8.21 19.62 10.49
N ARG A 263 -6.90 19.83 10.29
CA ARG A 263 -6.33 21.19 10.25
C ARG A 263 -6.81 21.97 9.03
N ILE A 264 -6.83 21.32 7.85
CA ILE A 264 -7.32 21.94 6.61
C ILE A 264 -8.79 22.35 6.77
N ALA A 265 -9.62 21.43 7.27
CA ALA A 265 -11.05 21.70 7.48
C ALA A 265 -11.29 22.90 8.42
N ALA A 266 -10.58 22.94 9.54
CA ALA A 266 -10.68 24.08 10.48
C ALA A 266 -10.23 25.41 9.84
N ALA A 267 -9.15 25.40 9.07
CA ALA A 267 -8.64 26.58 8.41
C ALA A 267 -9.59 27.06 7.29
N VAL A 268 -10.12 26.15 6.47
CA VAL A 268 -11.11 26.48 5.43
C VAL A 268 -12.35 27.10 6.05
N GLN A 269 -12.94 26.46 7.07
CA GLN A 269 -14.12 27.00 7.75
C GLN A 269 -13.87 28.39 8.33
N LYS A 270 -12.72 28.58 8.99
CA LYS A 270 -12.35 29.88 9.59
C LYS A 270 -12.18 31.00 8.56
N LYS A 271 -11.54 30.69 7.41
CA LYS A 271 -11.22 31.69 6.39
C LYS A 271 -12.38 31.99 5.45
N THR A 272 -13.13 31.01 5.05
CA THR A 272 -14.20 31.14 4.06
C THR A 272 -15.59 31.36 4.67
N GLY A 273 -15.76 31.05 5.98
CA GLY A 273 -17.07 31.07 6.65
C GLY A 273 -17.98 29.89 6.24
N MET A 274 -17.56 29.04 5.27
CA MET A 274 -18.36 27.90 4.81
C MET A 274 -18.29 26.75 5.81
N GLU A 275 -19.43 26.13 6.11
CA GLU A 275 -19.48 24.96 6.98
C GLU A 275 -18.64 23.82 6.38
N THR A 276 -17.63 23.38 7.12
CA THR A 276 -16.69 22.35 6.67
C THR A 276 -16.76 21.12 7.57
N ARG A 277 -16.79 19.94 6.97
CA ARG A 277 -16.83 18.65 7.65
C ARG A 277 -15.71 17.73 7.18
N VAL A 278 -15.37 16.76 8.01
CA VAL A 278 -14.29 15.79 7.74
C VAL A 278 -14.89 14.38 7.69
N CYS A 279 -14.42 13.59 6.70
CA CYS A 279 -14.65 12.16 6.62
C CYS A 279 -13.29 11.44 6.62
N ILE A 280 -13.08 10.51 7.54
CA ILE A 280 -11.85 9.71 7.66
C ILE A 280 -12.24 8.23 7.58
N PRO A 281 -12.32 7.63 6.39
CA PRO A 281 -12.68 6.22 6.23
C PRO A 281 -11.62 5.26 6.81
N GLY A 282 -10.37 5.70 6.92
CA GLY A 282 -9.30 4.94 7.57
C GLY A 282 -9.12 3.54 6.99
N HIS A 283 -9.08 2.53 7.87
CA HIS A 283 -8.80 1.13 7.49
C HIS A 283 -9.86 0.46 6.61
N MET A 284 -11.03 1.06 6.38
CA MET A 284 -11.99 0.57 5.37
C MET A 284 -11.33 0.45 3.99
N GLN A 285 -10.38 1.33 3.67
CA GLN A 285 -9.61 1.31 2.42
C GLN A 285 -8.68 0.09 2.27
N ARG A 286 -8.47 -0.70 3.33
CA ARG A 286 -7.66 -1.93 3.34
C ARG A 286 -8.48 -3.20 3.30
N GLY A 287 -9.79 -3.11 3.51
CA GLY A 287 -10.67 -4.25 3.72
C GLY A 287 -11.42 -4.71 2.47
N GLY A 288 -12.22 -5.73 2.65
CA GLY A 288 -13.14 -6.22 1.64
C GLY A 288 -12.52 -7.19 0.63
N SER A 289 -13.36 -7.62 -0.29
CA SER A 289 -13.01 -8.52 -1.38
C SER A 289 -12.19 -7.77 -2.44
N PRO A 290 -11.12 -8.37 -3.02
CA PRO A 290 -10.37 -7.72 -4.08
C PRO A 290 -11.23 -7.48 -5.32
N SER A 291 -11.04 -6.33 -5.96
CA SER A 291 -11.64 -6.01 -7.26
C SER A 291 -11.23 -7.01 -8.33
N ALA A 292 -11.96 -7.04 -9.46
CA ALA A 292 -11.60 -7.89 -10.59
C ALA A 292 -10.18 -7.61 -11.08
N TYR A 293 -9.78 -6.34 -11.13
CA TYR A 293 -8.43 -5.94 -11.52
C TYR A 293 -7.36 -6.54 -10.59
N ASP A 294 -7.52 -6.37 -9.28
CA ASP A 294 -6.56 -6.89 -8.31
C ASP A 294 -6.53 -8.42 -8.26
N ARG A 295 -7.65 -9.12 -8.50
CA ARG A 295 -7.66 -10.59 -8.63
C ARG A 295 -6.81 -11.06 -9.82
N VAL A 296 -6.93 -10.40 -10.97
CA VAL A 296 -6.16 -10.72 -12.18
C VAL A 296 -4.68 -10.42 -11.95
N LEU A 297 -4.35 -9.22 -11.48
CA LEU A 297 -2.96 -8.82 -11.20
C LEU A 297 -2.30 -9.73 -10.17
N ALA A 298 -2.99 -10.01 -9.07
CA ALA A 298 -2.51 -10.92 -8.01
C ALA A 298 -2.25 -12.33 -8.55
N THR A 299 -3.13 -12.84 -9.41
CA THR A 299 -2.96 -14.15 -10.06
C THR A 299 -1.77 -14.14 -11.02
N GLN A 300 -1.60 -13.08 -11.82
CA GLN A 300 -0.43 -12.93 -12.72
C GLN A 300 0.88 -12.89 -11.91
N PHE A 301 0.94 -12.12 -10.83
CA PHE A 301 2.13 -12.02 -9.99
C PHE A 301 2.45 -13.36 -9.32
N GLY A 302 1.42 -14.04 -8.79
CA GLY A 302 1.59 -15.37 -8.19
C GLY A 302 2.09 -16.42 -9.20
N SER A 303 1.52 -16.45 -10.39
CA SER A 303 1.95 -17.35 -11.47
C SER A 303 3.38 -17.04 -11.92
N TYR A 304 3.74 -15.77 -12.04
CA TYR A 304 5.10 -15.40 -12.43
C TYR A 304 6.13 -15.72 -11.33
N ALA A 305 5.77 -15.56 -10.05
CA ALA A 305 6.63 -16.00 -8.95
C ALA A 305 6.90 -17.52 -8.99
N ALA A 306 5.89 -18.34 -9.31
CA ALA A 306 6.08 -19.77 -9.51
C ALA A 306 7.03 -20.09 -10.69
N LYS A 307 6.98 -19.31 -11.78
CA LYS A 307 7.97 -19.43 -12.88
C LYS A 307 9.38 -19.09 -12.39
N LEU A 308 9.54 -18.05 -11.56
CA LEU A 308 10.85 -17.68 -11.00
C LEU A 308 11.41 -18.81 -10.11
N VAL A 309 10.54 -19.49 -9.33
CA VAL A 309 10.92 -20.68 -8.55
C VAL A 309 11.38 -21.81 -9.47
N GLU A 310 10.68 -22.07 -10.58
CA GLU A 310 11.02 -23.11 -11.56
C GLU A 310 12.39 -22.89 -12.18
N ILE A 311 12.71 -21.66 -12.58
CA ILE A 311 14.00 -21.30 -13.20
C ILE A 311 15.08 -20.92 -12.18
N GLU A 312 14.80 -21.10 -10.89
CA GLU A 312 15.71 -20.81 -9.77
C GLU A 312 16.28 -19.38 -9.76
N ARG A 313 15.45 -18.40 -10.20
CA ARG A 313 15.82 -16.98 -10.22
C ARG A 313 15.38 -16.30 -8.92
N TYR A 314 16.31 -16.14 -8.01
CA TYR A 314 16.11 -15.56 -6.68
C TYR A 314 16.78 -14.18 -6.53
N GLY A 315 16.60 -13.52 -5.38
CA GLY A 315 17.10 -12.18 -5.14
C GLY A 315 16.33 -11.10 -5.92
N VAL A 316 15.11 -11.40 -6.32
CA VAL A 316 14.28 -10.55 -7.18
C VAL A 316 12.89 -10.31 -6.57
N THR A 317 12.20 -9.29 -7.07
CA THR A 317 10.77 -9.08 -6.83
C THR A 317 10.01 -9.03 -8.14
N VAL A 318 8.81 -9.62 -8.14
CA VAL A 318 7.89 -9.50 -9.28
C VAL A 318 7.50 -8.03 -9.49
N ALA A 319 7.29 -7.63 -10.72
CA ALA A 319 6.88 -6.27 -11.08
C ALA A 319 6.00 -6.30 -12.33
N LEU A 320 5.16 -5.29 -12.49
CA LEU A 320 4.51 -4.95 -13.75
C LEU A 320 5.22 -3.71 -14.32
N VAL A 321 5.74 -3.81 -15.54
CA VAL A 321 6.43 -2.71 -16.21
C VAL A 321 5.92 -2.62 -17.65
N ASN A 322 5.36 -1.49 -18.01
CA ASN A 322 4.78 -1.25 -19.35
C ASN A 322 3.78 -2.36 -19.77
N GLY A 323 2.93 -2.80 -18.84
CA GLY A 323 1.93 -3.83 -19.07
C GLY A 323 2.45 -5.28 -19.08
N HIS A 324 3.74 -5.49 -18.87
CA HIS A 324 4.37 -6.82 -18.84
C HIS A 324 4.81 -7.22 -17.43
N VAL A 325 4.47 -8.44 -17.00
CA VAL A 325 4.97 -8.98 -15.75
C VAL A 325 6.43 -9.40 -15.91
N THR A 326 7.28 -8.87 -15.06
CA THR A 326 8.73 -9.05 -15.05
C THR A 326 9.26 -9.18 -13.61
N ALA A 327 10.58 -9.14 -13.43
CA ALA A 327 11.20 -9.13 -12.11
C ALA A 327 12.39 -8.15 -12.06
N ASN A 328 12.44 -7.37 -11.00
CA ASN A 328 13.54 -6.47 -10.65
C ASN A 328 14.42 -7.11 -9.57
N ARG A 329 15.71 -6.75 -9.51
CA ARG A 329 16.58 -7.16 -8.39
C ARG A 329 16.12 -6.48 -7.10
N LEU A 330 16.09 -7.23 -6.00
CA LEU A 330 15.70 -6.67 -4.69
C LEU A 330 16.60 -5.52 -4.25
N GLU A 331 17.90 -5.60 -4.52
CA GLU A 331 18.87 -4.55 -4.18
C GLU A 331 18.61 -3.24 -4.92
N ASP A 332 18.06 -3.29 -6.14
CA ASP A 332 17.80 -2.09 -6.95
C ASP A 332 16.56 -1.34 -6.45
N ILE A 333 15.63 -2.02 -5.78
CA ILE A 333 14.35 -1.44 -5.36
C ILE A 333 14.25 -1.22 -3.84
N ALA A 334 14.95 -2.03 -3.04
CA ALA A 334 14.84 -1.97 -1.59
C ALA A 334 15.27 -0.61 -1.02
N GLY A 335 14.37 0.05 -0.32
CA GLY A 335 14.64 1.36 0.27
C GLY A 335 14.26 2.55 -0.60
N LYS A 336 13.93 2.34 -1.87
CA LYS A 336 13.39 3.38 -2.75
C LYS A 336 11.87 3.43 -2.63
N THR A 337 11.30 4.60 -2.86
CA THR A 337 9.85 4.83 -2.84
C THR A 337 9.42 5.41 -4.18
N ARG A 338 8.32 4.93 -4.72
CA ARG A 338 7.69 5.46 -5.92
C ARG A 338 6.68 6.53 -5.53
N ASN A 339 7.11 7.77 -5.57
CA ASN A 339 6.25 8.93 -5.35
C ASN A 339 5.55 9.34 -6.66
N VAL A 340 4.51 10.19 -6.55
CA VAL A 340 3.89 10.83 -7.71
C VAL A 340 4.88 11.88 -8.26
N PRO A 341 5.42 11.69 -9.48
CA PRO A 341 6.40 12.64 -10.03
C PRO A 341 5.69 13.93 -10.50
N GLU A 342 6.40 15.05 -10.46
CA GLU A 342 5.87 16.35 -10.95
C GLU A 342 5.33 16.27 -12.39
N GLY A 343 5.98 15.51 -13.26
CA GLY A 343 5.59 15.27 -14.65
C GLY A 343 4.50 14.21 -14.83
N CYS A 344 3.84 13.76 -13.76
CA CYS A 344 2.76 12.80 -13.86
C CYS A 344 1.61 13.33 -14.71
N GLU A 345 1.22 12.58 -15.74
CA GLU A 345 0.14 13.00 -16.65
C GLU A 345 -1.18 13.23 -15.93
N LEU A 346 -1.50 12.44 -14.91
CA LEU A 346 -2.71 12.62 -14.11
C LEU A 346 -2.75 13.97 -13.37
N LEU A 347 -1.59 14.51 -12.95
CA LEU A 347 -1.54 15.87 -12.40
C LEU A 347 -1.87 16.92 -13.47
N THR A 348 -1.39 16.70 -14.69
CA THR A 348 -1.70 17.56 -15.84
C THR A 348 -3.18 17.48 -16.18
N VAL A 349 -3.76 16.29 -16.18
CA VAL A 349 -5.21 16.07 -16.38
C VAL A 349 -6.01 16.80 -15.30
N ALA A 350 -5.68 16.63 -14.03
CA ALA A 350 -6.34 17.32 -12.93
C ALA A 350 -6.34 18.84 -13.11
N ARG A 351 -5.18 19.44 -13.44
CA ARG A 351 -5.06 20.89 -13.70
C ARG A 351 -5.90 21.33 -14.91
N ARG A 352 -5.91 20.58 -16.00
CA ARG A 352 -6.73 20.88 -17.20
C ARG A 352 -8.23 20.85 -16.92
N MET A 353 -8.66 20.01 -15.98
CA MET A 353 -10.05 19.94 -15.53
C MET A 353 -10.39 21.05 -14.50
N GLY A 354 -9.44 21.86 -14.09
CA GLY A 354 -9.64 22.94 -13.12
C GLY A 354 -9.59 22.48 -11.66
N VAL A 355 -9.13 21.26 -11.41
CA VAL A 355 -8.89 20.76 -10.04
C VAL A 355 -7.71 21.50 -9.44
N SER A 356 -7.88 22.02 -8.21
CA SER A 356 -6.79 22.65 -7.46
C SER A 356 -5.90 21.58 -6.81
N LEU A 357 -4.59 21.79 -6.85
CA LEU A 357 -3.62 20.92 -6.18
C LEU A 357 -3.00 21.56 -4.92
N GLY A 358 -3.58 22.68 -4.48
CA GLY A 358 -3.18 23.40 -3.26
C GLY A 358 -2.19 24.55 -3.44
#